data_a4ec064cd5aabf64caa32f2a7c656d4e
#
_entry.id   a4ec064cd5aabf64caa32f2a7c656d4e
#
_cell.length_a   1.000
_cell.length_b   1.000
_cell.length_c   1.000
_cell.angle_alpha   90.00
_cell.angle_beta   90.00
_cell.angle_gamma   90.00
#
_symmetry.space_group_name_H-M   'P 1'
#
loop_
_entity.id
_entity.type
_entity.pdbx_description
1 polymer ?
#
loop_
_entity_poly.entity_id
_entity_poly.type
_entity_poly.pdbx_seq_one_letter_code
_entity_poly.pdbx_strand_id
1 'polypeptide(L)'
;MFIDTHCHIDSYERHAGESFDALLERFQTASFTTERSSAKEKVAASKIAQPEAFIHVACDPADFDRARELSEKYPFVYSAYGIHPEYVETETTEDEARMMEFLKHPKCVACGEFGLDYHYGAETKAAQVKLFERHLQLGIESGKPLVLHLREADDDALAVLRTASLHNRNVHVHCFTGTPEFVEKLLQLDANIFVGFTGIVTFNNAQNVRDAAALVPLDQMLLETDAPYMAPVPFRGKPCHSGYIPFIADKLAEIKNVTVEELYHHCRENTKKCYGI
;
A
#
# COMPACT_ATOMS: atom_id res chain seq x y z
N MET A 1 7.53 -17.00 1.93
CA MET A 1 7.37 -15.86 2.89
C MET A 1 7.04 -14.61 2.08
N PHE A 2 6.28 -13.68 2.63
CA PHE A 2 5.82 -12.46 1.95
C PHE A 2 5.89 -11.27 2.90
N ILE A 3 5.88 -10.06 2.34
CA ILE A 3 5.85 -8.79 3.07
C ILE A 3 4.56 -8.08 2.67
N ASP A 4 3.89 -7.43 3.62
CA ASP A 4 2.81 -6.50 3.33
C ASP A 4 3.42 -5.11 3.12
N THR A 5 3.43 -4.64 1.88
CA THR A 5 4.12 -3.40 1.51
C THR A 5 3.29 -2.14 1.77
N HIS A 6 2.02 -2.29 2.18
CA HIS A 6 1.16 -1.16 2.52
C HIS A 6 0.01 -1.58 3.42
N CYS A 7 0.03 -1.15 4.66
CA CYS A 7 -1.06 -1.33 5.61
C CYS A 7 -1.11 -0.17 6.62
N HIS A 8 -2.28 0.08 7.19
CA HIS A 8 -2.52 1.08 8.23
C HIS A 8 -2.86 0.36 9.54
N ILE A 9 -1.84 0.03 10.34
CA ILE A 9 -2.02 -0.75 11.58
C ILE A 9 -2.89 0.01 12.59
N ASP A 10 -2.68 1.30 12.75
CA ASP A 10 -3.47 2.19 13.61
C ASP A 10 -4.94 2.26 13.19
N SER A 11 -5.20 2.40 11.89
CA SER A 11 -6.55 2.36 11.33
C SER A 11 -7.20 0.98 11.50
N TYR A 12 -6.42 -0.10 11.36
CA TYR A 12 -6.90 -1.44 11.66
C TYR A 12 -7.34 -1.55 13.12
N GLU A 13 -6.53 -1.09 14.07
CA GLU A 13 -6.87 -1.11 15.50
C GLU A 13 -8.20 -0.38 15.77
N ARG A 14 -8.41 0.78 15.13
CA ARG A 14 -9.67 1.54 15.23
C ARG A 14 -10.88 0.84 14.60
N HIS A 15 -10.72 0.27 13.40
CA HIS A 15 -11.81 -0.35 12.64
C HIS A 15 -12.19 -1.73 13.16
N ALA A 16 -11.21 -2.55 13.50
CA ALA A 16 -11.42 -3.90 13.99
C ALA A 16 -11.77 -3.94 15.49
N GLY A 17 -11.46 -2.88 16.23
CA GLY A 17 -11.54 -2.88 17.70
C GLY A 17 -10.60 -3.89 18.34
N GLU A 18 -9.50 -4.20 17.68
CA GLU A 18 -8.52 -5.21 18.07
C GLU A 18 -7.11 -4.61 17.98
N SER A 19 -6.30 -4.79 19.01
CA SER A 19 -4.91 -4.31 19.00
C SER A 19 -4.04 -5.12 18.06
N PHE A 20 -2.93 -4.52 17.60
CA PHE A 20 -1.96 -5.22 16.77
C PHE A 20 -1.33 -6.43 17.50
N ASP A 21 -1.11 -6.33 18.83
CA ASP A 21 -0.68 -7.48 19.64
C ASP A 21 -1.67 -8.65 19.56
N ALA A 22 -2.97 -8.38 19.67
CA ALA A 22 -4.01 -9.41 19.58
C ALA A 22 -4.06 -10.02 18.17
N LEU A 23 -3.88 -9.22 17.11
CA LEU A 23 -3.75 -9.75 15.75
C LEU A 23 -2.55 -10.67 15.61
N LEU A 24 -1.38 -10.29 16.16
CA LEU A 24 -0.17 -11.13 16.14
C LEU A 24 -0.38 -12.45 16.90
N GLU A 25 -1.07 -12.42 18.04
CA GLU A 25 -1.44 -13.63 18.78
C GLU A 25 -2.36 -14.55 17.95
N ARG A 26 -3.31 -13.96 17.21
CA ARG A 26 -4.17 -14.75 16.30
C ARG A 26 -3.40 -15.43 15.18
N PHE A 27 -2.35 -14.80 14.64
CA PHE A 27 -1.45 -15.46 13.67
C PHE A 27 -0.76 -16.69 14.29
N GLN A 28 -0.28 -16.57 15.53
CA GLN A 28 0.40 -17.65 16.23
C GLN A 28 -0.53 -18.82 16.57
N THR A 29 -1.78 -18.51 16.94
CA THR A 29 -2.78 -19.50 17.37
C THR A 29 -3.68 -19.99 16.23
N ALA A 30 -3.50 -19.47 15.01
CA ALA A 30 -4.38 -19.70 13.84
C ALA A 30 -5.87 -19.47 14.13
N SER A 31 -6.20 -18.51 15.01
CA SER A 31 -7.55 -18.27 15.54
C SER A 31 -8.32 -17.24 14.70
N PHE A 32 -8.60 -17.57 13.42
CA PHE A 32 -9.28 -16.66 12.47
C PHE A 32 -10.74 -17.04 12.16
N THR A 33 -11.27 -18.05 12.83
CA THR A 33 -12.67 -18.47 12.65
C THR A 33 -13.44 -18.38 13.95
N THR A 34 -14.73 -18.11 13.83
CA THR A 34 -15.69 -18.19 14.94
C THR A 34 -16.64 -19.35 14.72
N GLU A 35 -17.44 -19.69 15.72
CA GLU A 35 -18.52 -20.70 15.58
C GLU A 35 -19.52 -20.35 14.46
N ARG A 36 -19.71 -19.03 14.20
CA ARG A 36 -20.60 -18.51 13.15
C ARG A 36 -19.96 -18.48 11.74
N SER A 37 -18.67 -18.82 11.61
CA SER A 37 -17.99 -18.83 10.31
C SER A 37 -18.54 -19.96 9.43
N SER A 38 -18.79 -19.66 8.16
CA SER A 38 -19.21 -20.65 7.15
C SER A 38 -18.12 -21.70 6.91
N ALA A 39 -18.49 -22.85 6.36
CA ALA A 39 -17.51 -23.88 6.00
C ALA A 39 -16.45 -23.36 5.02
N LYS A 40 -16.85 -22.51 4.05
CA LYS A 40 -15.92 -21.88 3.10
C LYS A 40 -14.94 -20.95 3.80
N GLU A 41 -15.38 -20.15 4.76
CA GLU A 41 -14.50 -19.27 5.54
C GLU A 41 -13.54 -20.06 6.43
N LYS A 42 -14.00 -21.17 7.02
CA LYS A 42 -13.15 -22.06 7.84
C LYS A 42 -12.03 -22.69 7.02
N VAL A 43 -12.33 -23.13 5.79
CA VAL A 43 -11.32 -23.65 4.85
C VAL A 43 -10.36 -22.53 4.41
N ALA A 44 -10.90 -21.35 4.09
CA ALA A 44 -10.07 -20.21 3.72
C ALA A 44 -9.14 -19.77 4.86
N ALA A 45 -9.60 -19.80 6.10
CA ALA A 45 -8.80 -19.36 7.26
C ALA A 45 -7.50 -20.15 7.44
N SER A 46 -7.42 -21.39 6.94
CA SER A 46 -6.16 -22.16 6.98
C SER A 46 -5.03 -21.59 6.14
N LYS A 47 -5.34 -20.68 5.21
CA LYS A 47 -4.37 -19.97 4.38
C LYS A 47 -3.87 -18.66 5.01
N ILE A 48 -4.53 -18.17 6.06
CA ILE A 48 -4.14 -16.93 6.72
C ILE A 48 -2.78 -17.14 7.37
N ALA A 49 -1.83 -16.24 7.07
CA ALA A 49 -0.47 -16.35 7.57
C ALA A 49 0.08 -14.96 7.91
N GLN A 50 0.98 -14.92 8.89
CA GLN A 50 1.69 -13.70 9.25
C GLN A 50 2.71 -13.35 8.17
N PRO A 51 2.78 -12.07 7.72
CA PRO A 51 3.91 -11.58 6.93
C PRO A 51 5.23 -11.66 7.70
N GLU A 52 6.36 -11.74 6.98
CA GLU A 52 7.69 -11.59 7.60
C GLU A 52 7.97 -10.14 8.00
N ALA A 53 7.36 -9.17 7.32
CA ALA A 53 7.43 -7.76 7.66
C ALA A 53 6.17 -7.01 7.20
N PHE A 54 5.97 -5.84 7.82
CA PHE A 54 4.87 -4.92 7.56
C PHE A 54 5.46 -3.54 7.25
N ILE A 55 5.00 -2.89 6.18
CA ILE A 55 5.23 -1.46 5.98
C ILE A 55 3.96 -0.73 6.42
N HIS A 56 4.03 -0.15 7.61
CA HIS A 56 2.96 0.64 8.17
C HIS A 56 3.03 2.05 7.63
N VAL A 57 1.98 2.48 6.95
CA VAL A 57 1.88 3.80 6.33
C VAL A 57 1.04 4.70 7.21
N ALA A 58 1.65 5.79 7.70
CA ALA A 58 0.97 6.87 8.39
C ALA A 58 0.83 8.05 7.43
N CYS A 59 -0.41 8.34 7.06
CA CYS A 59 -0.75 9.39 6.10
C CYS A 59 -1.68 10.47 6.67
N ASP A 60 -1.94 10.41 7.97
CA ASP A 60 -2.49 11.48 8.81
C ASP A 60 -1.38 11.94 9.75
N PRO A 61 -1.03 13.24 9.78
CA PRO A 61 -0.04 13.76 10.73
C PRO A 61 -0.35 13.42 12.20
N ALA A 62 -1.61 13.24 12.56
CA ALA A 62 -2.01 12.84 13.91
C ALA A 62 -1.50 11.44 14.31
N ASP A 63 -1.31 10.55 13.33
CA ASP A 63 -0.91 9.14 13.54
C ASP A 63 0.62 8.91 13.49
N PHE A 64 1.44 9.93 13.18
CA PHE A 64 2.90 9.78 13.02
C PHE A 64 3.61 9.23 14.26
N ASP A 65 3.27 9.73 15.47
CA ASP A 65 3.88 9.24 16.71
C ASP A 65 3.52 7.77 16.95
N ARG A 66 2.27 7.36 16.67
CA ARG A 66 1.83 5.97 16.79
C ARG A 66 2.60 5.05 15.84
N ALA A 67 2.80 5.47 14.60
CA ALA A 67 3.55 4.71 13.61
C ALA A 67 5.02 4.53 14.03
N ARG A 68 5.64 5.57 14.59
CA ARG A 68 6.99 5.47 15.15
C ARG A 68 7.03 4.45 16.29
N GLU A 69 6.13 4.54 17.27
CA GLU A 69 6.05 3.61 18.40
C GLU A 69 5.93 2.14 17.92
N LEU A 70 5.07 1.88 16.94
CA LEU A 70 4.89 0.55 16.37
C LEU A 70 6.18 0.03 15.71
N SER A 71 6.85 0.87 14.92
CA SER A 71 8.10 0.48 14.26
C SER A 71 9.25 0.27 15.25
N GLU A 72 9.31 1.01 16.34
CA GLU A 72 10.29 0.83 17.42
C GLU A 72 10.00 -0.43 18.26
N LYS A 73 8.72 -0.71 18.54
CA LYS A 73 8.29 -1.86 19.35
C LYS A 73 8.50 -3.18 18.61
N TYR A 74 8.23 -3.23 17.30
CA TYR A 74 8.27 -4.48 16.53
C TYR A 74 9.40 -4.46 15.50
N PRO A 75 10.40 -5.36 15.58
CA PRO A 75 11.55 -5.36 14.68
C PRO A 75 11.17 -5.59 13.21
N PHE A 76 10.04 -6.24 12.94
CA PHE A 76 9.50 -6.55 11.62
C PHE A 76 8.49 -5.52 11.11
N VAL A 77 8.26 -4.40 11.82
CA VAL A 77 7.45 -3.28 11.35
C VAL A 77 8.37 -2.15 10.93
N TYR A 78 8.18 -1.68 9.71
CA TYR A 78 8.78 -0.48 9.15
C TYR A 78 7.70 0.59 9.00
N SER A 79 8.08 1.85 8.87
CA SER A 79 7.14 2.96 8.69
C SER A 79 7.36 3.70 7.37
N ALA A 80 6.29 4.28 6.85
CA ALA A 80 6.31 5.31 5.84
C ALA A 80 5.47 6.49 6.34
N TYR A 81 5.86 7.72 5.97
CA TYR A 81 5.18 8.94 6.41
C TYR A 81 4.88 9.82 5.21
N GLY A 82 3.64 10.24 5.10
CA GLY A 82 3.12 11.13 4.07
C GLY A 82 1.89 11.87 4.55
N ILE A 83 1.24 12.61 3.66
CA ILE A 83 -0.03 13.28 3.95
C ILE A 83 -0.99 12.97 2.81
N HIS A 84 -2.08 12.26 3.13
CA HIS A 84 -3.05 11.79 2.15
C HIS A 84 -3.76 12.99 1.47
N PRO A 85 -4.10 12.92 0.18
CA PRO A 85 -4.77 14.00 -0.54
C PRO A 85 -6.11 14.45 0.07
N GLU A 86 -6.74 13.64 0.93
CA GLU A 86 -7.96 14.07 1.66
C GLU A 86 -7.72 15.22 2.63
N TYR A 87 -6.48 15.43 3.09
CA TYR A 87 -6.11 16.51 4.00
C TYR A 87 -5.77 17.83 3.30
N VAL A 88 -5.96 17.93 1.98
CA VAL A 88 -5.60 19.11 1.16
C VAL A 88 -6.15 20.45 1.68
N GLU A 89 -7.29 20.45 2.38
CA GLU A 89 -7.91 21.66 2.91
C GLU A 89 -7.48 21.98 4.36
N THR A 90 -6.84 21.02 5.05
CA THR A 90 -6.50 21.13 6.48
C THR A 90 -5.00 21.05 6.76
N GLU A 91 -4.21 20.57 5.79
CA GLU A 91 -2.76 20.47 5.92
C GLU A 91 -2.09 21.82 6.13
N THR A 92 -1.07 21.81 6.97
CA THR A 92 -0.28 22.99 7.32
C THR A 92 1.20 22.80 7.01
N THR A 93 1.96 23.90 6.98
CA THR A 93 3.42 23.86 6.86
C THR A 93 4.10 23.19 8.05
N GLU A 94 3.46 23.20 9.22
CA GLU A 94 3.91 22.47 10.40
C GLU A 94 3.79 20.96 10.21
N ASP A 95 2.73 20.49 9.53
CA ASP A 95 2.55 19.08 9.21
C ASP A 95 3.61 18.59 8.22
N GLU A 96 3.93 19.38 7.17
CA GLU A 96 5.04 19.10 6.27
C GLU A 96 6.38 19.02 7.02
N ALA A 97 6.67 20.00 7.88
CA ALA A 97 7.91 20.03 8.64
C ALA A 97 8.01 18.81 9.59
N ARG A 98 6.90 18.44 10.19
CA ARG A 98 6.80 17.25 11.04
C ARG A 98 7.01 15.97 10.23
N MET A 99 6.38 15.82 9.06
CA MET A 99 6.61 14.71 8.14
C MET A 99 8.10 14.58 7.81
N MET A 100 8.75 15.68 7.41
CA MET A 100 10.18 15.69 7.07
C MET A 100 11.08 15.27 8.24
N GLU A 101 10.67 15.53 9.50
CA GLU A 101 11.39 15.05 10.67
C GLU A 101 11.23 13.54 10.87
N PHE A 102 10.00 13.02 10.72
CA PHE A 102 9.73 11.58 10.82
C PHE A 102 10.41 10.77 9.70
N LEU A 103 10.59 11.32 8.50
CA LEU A 103 11.32 10.69 7.42
C LEU A 103 12.79 10.38 7.75
N LYS A 104 13.38 11.03 8.76
CA LYS A 104 14.75 10.76 9.23
C LYS A 104 14.83 9.54 10.15
N HIS A 105 13.69 9.03 10.63
CA HIS A 105 13.69 7.89 11.55
C HIS A 105 14.33 6.65 10.91
N PRO A 106 15.18 5.88 11.64
CA PRO A 106 15.91 4.73 11.06
C PRO A 106 15.00 3.63 10.51
N LYS A 107 13.80 3.46 11.07
CA LYS A 107 12.81 2.48 10.61
C LYS A 107 11.85 3.04 9.54
N CYS A 108 12.00 4.32 9.16
CA CYS A 108 11.28 4.89 8.04
C CYS A 108 11.92 4.47 6.72
N VAL A 109 11.15 3.80 5.88
CA VAL A 109 11.61 3.23 4.60
C VAL A 109 11.07 3.95 3.37
N ALA A 110 10.08 4.85 3.52
CA ALA A 110 9.51 5.60 2.39
C ALA A 110 8.90 6.94 2.83
N CYS A 111 8.77 7.85 1.87
CA CYS A 111 7.93 9.04 1.93
C CYS A 111 6.59 8.73 1.26
N GLY A 112 5.51 8.83 2.00
CA GLY A 112 4.16 8.55 1.52
C GLY A 112 3.29 7.88 2.59
N GLU A 113 2.00 7.77 2.29
CA GLU A 113 1.40 8.00 0.98
C GLU A 113 0.99 9.46 0.80
N PHE A 114 1.09 9.91 -0.42
CA PHE A 114 0.58 11.20 -0.89
C PHE A 114 0.22 11.08 -2.37
N GLY A 115 -0.55 12.01 -2.92
CA GLY A 115 -0.91 11.97 -4.34
C GLY A 115 -2.24 12.62 -4.68
N LEU A 116 -3.10 11.90 -5.43
CA LEU A 116 -4.38 12.39 -5.94
C LEU A 116 -5.50 11.38 -5.67
N ASP A 117 -6.60 11.84 -5.08
CA ASP A 117 -7.84 11.10 -4.94
C ASP A 117 -9.03 11.94 -5.43
N TYR A 118 -9.60 11.56 -6.58
CA TYR A 118 -10.74 12.26 -7.16
C TYR A 118 -12.08 11.58 -6.89
N HIS A 119 -12.05 10.47 -6.16
CA HIS A 119 -13.26 9.72 -5.86
C HIS A 119 -14.24 10.50 -4.97
N TYR A 120 -13.71 11.27 -4.00
CA TYR A 120 -14.51 12.05 -3.05
C TYR A 120 -14.43 13.56 -3.26
N GLY A 121 -13.52 14.05 -4.09
CA GLY A 121 -13.13 15.44 -4.10
C GLY A 121 -12.95 16.06 -5.48
N ALA A 122 -14.00 16.07 -6.34
CA ALA A 122 -13.89 16.75 -7.63
C ALA A 122 -13.62 18.25 -7.50
N GLU A 123 -14.11 18.88 -6.42
CA GLU A 123 -13.95 20.31 -6.13
C GLU A 123 -12.51 20.68 -5.75
N THR A 124 -11.76 19.74 -5.16
CA THR A 124 -10.40 19.98 -4.65
C THR A 124 -9.29 19.61 -5.65
N LYS A 125 -9.60 19.15 -6.85
CA LYS A 125 -8.62 18.68 -7.86
C LYS A 125 -7.43 19.60 -8.03
N ALA A 126 -7.67 20.89 -8.27
CA ALA A 126 -6.60 21.87 -8.50
C ALA A 126 -5.71 22.08 -7.25
N ALA A 127 -6.29 21.98 -6.06
CA ALA A 127 -5.55 22.06 -4.81
C ALA A 127 -4.75 20.78 -4.57
N GLN A 128 -5.34 19.60 -4.81
CA GLN A 128 -4.65 18.32 -4.72
C GLN A 128 -3.44 18.24 -5.68
N VAL A 129 -3.57 18.73 -6.92
CA VAL A 129 -2.45 18.74 -7.88
C VAL A 129 -1.27 19.56 -7.33
N LYS A 130 -1.53 20.77 -6.80
CA LYS A 130 -0.48 21.62 -6.20
C LYS A 130 0.17 20.96 -4.99
N LEU A 131 -0.63 20.33 -4.15
CA LEU A 131 -0.16 19.61 -2.98
C LEU A 131 0.68 18.40 -3.39
N PHE A 132 0.24 17.63 -4.39
CA PHE A 132 0.98 16.52 -4.95
C PHE A 132 2.34 16.95 -5.50
N GLU A 133 2.39 18.03 -6.29
CA GLU A 133 3.67 18.61 -6.77
C GLU A 133 4.59 18.98 -5.60
N ARG A 134 4.03 19.59 -4.55
CA ARG A 134 4.77 19.98 -3.34
C ARG A 134 5.33 18.78 -2.59
N HIS A 135 4.47 17.78 -2.30
CA HIS A 135 4.89 16.57 -1.58
C HIS A 135 5.86 15.73 -2.40
N LEU A 136 5.71 15.69 -3.72
CA LEU A 136 6.64 15.02 -4.61
C LEU A 136 8.04 15.64 -4.51
N GLN A 137 8.12 16.98 -4.47
CA GLN A 137 9.40 17.69 -4.26
C GLN A 137 10.01 17.33 -2.89
N LEU A 138 9.23 17.38 -1.79
CA LEU A 138 9.69 16.98 -0.45
C LEU A 138 10.15 15.52 -0.39
N GLY A 139 9.40 14.63 -1.03
CA GLY A 139 9.75 13.21 -1.14
C GLY A 139 11.08 13.00 -1.88
N ILE A 140 11.30 13.71 -2.99
CA ILE A 140 12.56 13.68 -3.74
C ILE A 140 13.72 14.20 -2.86
N GLU A 141 13.53 15.30 -2.15
CA GLU A 141 14.52 15.89 -1.24
C GLU A 141 14.87 14.95 -0.08
N SER A 142 13.90 14.17 0.42
CA SER A 142 14.12 13.20 1.50
C SER A 142 15.08 12.08 1.11
N GLY A 143 15.25 11.82 -0.17
CA GLY A 143 16.03 10.68 -0.68
C GLY A 143 15.37 9.32 -0.51
N LYS A 144 14.19 9.24 0.10
CA LYS A 144 13.46 7.99 0.34
C LYS A 144 12.71 7.51 -0.92
N PRO A 145 12.38 6.22 -1.03
CA PRO A 145 11.34 5.74 -1.94
C PRO A 145 10.03 6.50 -1.75
N LEU A 146 9.25 6.63 -2.81
CA LEU A 146 7.96 7.34 -2.80
C LEU A 146 6.81 6.33 -2.80
N VAL A 147 5.79 6.56 -1.98
CA VAL A 147 4.53 5.80 -2.02
C VAL A 147 3.41 6.74 -2.48
N LEU A 148 2.83 6.42 -3.63
CA LEU A 148 1.85 7.28 -4.30
C LEU A 148 0.45 6.71 -4.23
N HIS A 149 -0.49 7.53 -3.78
CA HIS A 149 -1.93 7.30 -3.84
C HIS A 149 -2.50 7.95 -5.11
N LEU A 150 -2.97 7.15 -6.06
CA LEU A 150 -3.49 7.64 -7.34
C LEU A 150 -4.85 6.99 -7.63
N ARG A 151 -5.94 7.73 -7.38
CA ARG A 151 -7.29 7.21 -7.54
C ARG A 151 -8.16 8.11 -8.41
N GLU A 152 -8.65 7.55 -9.54
CA GLU A 152 -9.49 8.28 -10.52
C GLU A 152 -8.84 9.57 -11.06
N ALA A 153 -7.48 9.60 -11.14
CA ALA A 153 -6.67 10.79 -11.43
C ALA A 153 -5.57 10.55 -12.48
N ASP A 154 -5.75 9.56 -13.36
CA ASP A 154 -4.72 9.02 -14.27
C ASP A 154 -3.98 10.11 -15.08
N ASP A 155 -4.73 11.03 -15.72
CA ASP A 155 -4.14 12.05 -16.61
C ASP A 155 -3.36 13.10 -15.83
N ASP A 156 -3.92 13.62 -14.73
CA ASP A 156 -3.26 14.64 -13.90
C ASP A 156 -2.03 14.03 -13.19
N ALA A 157 -2.15 12.80 -12.71
CA ALA A 157 -1.01 12.07 -12.13
C ALA A 157 0.15 11.95 -13.12
N LEU A 158 -0.13 11.52 -14.36
CA LEU A 158 0.90 11.44 -15.41
C LEU A 158 1.48 12.81 -15.77
N ALA A 159 0.67 13.86 -15.81
CA ALA A 159 1.15 15.21 -16.09
C ALA A 159 2.18 15.66 -15.04
N VAL A 160 1.89 15.47 -13.76
CA VAL A 160 2.81 15.80 -12.65
C VAL A 160 4.05 14.93 -12.67
N LEU A 161 3.89 13.60 -12.77
CA LEU A 161 5.02 12.67 -12.70
C LEU A 161 6.02 12.82 -13.86
N ARG A 162 5.56 13.21 -15.05
CA ARG A 162 6.44 13.46 -16.22
C ARG A 162 7.32 14.69 -16.06
N THR A 163 6.93 15.65 -15.24
CA THR A 163 7.72 16.88 -15.00
C THR A 163 8.65 16.75 -13.79
N ALA A 164 8.46 15.73 -12.98
CA ALA A 164 9.24 15.50 -11.77
C ALA A 164 10.59 14.83 -12.06
N SER A 165 11.60 15.14 -11.23
CA SER A 165 12.95 14.56 -11.32
C SER A 165 13.00 13.17 -10.67
N LEU A 166 12.42 12.17 -11.33
CA LEU A 166 12.28 10.80 -10.80
C LEU A 166 13.39 9.83 -11.23
N HIS A 167 14.37 10.29 -12.01
CA HIS A 167 15.45 9.43 -12.50
C HIS A 167 16.10 8.60 -11.37
N ASN A 168 16.11 7.27 -11.54
CA ASN A 168 16.58 6.30 -10.54
C ASN A 168 15.84 6.32 -9.18
N ARG A 169 14.67 6.96 -9.07
CA ARG A 169 13.84 6.91 -7.85
C ARG A 169 12.97 5.67 -7.83
N ASN A 170 12.90 5.02 -6.67
CA ASN A 170 11.95 3.97 -6.42
C ASN A 170 10.59 4.59 -6.09
N VAL A 171 9.59 4.23 -6.86
CA VAL A 171 8.22 4.74 -6.74
C VAL A 171 7.26 3.57 -6.64
N HIS A 172 6.58 3.45 -5.53
CA HIS A 172 5.50 2.49 -5.32
C HIS A 172 4.16 3.19 -5.59
N VAL A 173 3.48 2.80 -6.64
CA VAL A 173 2.07 3.17 -6.88
C VAL A 173 1.22 2.15 -6.16
N HIS A 174 0.73 2.53 -4.96
CA HIS A 174 0.00 1.61 -4.09
C HIS A 174 -1.45 1.45 -4.52
N CYS A 175 -2.07 0.35 -4.10
CA CYS A 175 -3.50 0.02 -4.28
C CYS A 175 -3.99 0.34 -5.68
N PHE A 176 -3.28 -0.16 -6.70
CA PHE A 176 -3.54 0.22 -8.09
C PHE A 176 -4.96 -0.16 -8.54
N THR A 177 -5.74 0.86 -8.92
CA THR A 177 -7.12 0.72 -9.41
C THR A 177 -7.35 1.37 -10.77
N GLY A 178 -6.29 1.92 -11.36
CA GLY A 178 -6.32 2.61 -12.65
C GLY A 178 -6.57 1.69 -13.84
N THR A 179 -6.45 2.26 -15.03
CA THR A 179 -6.65 1.54 -16.29
C THR A 179 -5.39 0.79 -16.75
N PRO A 180 -5.52 -0.23 -17.62
CA PRO A 180 -4.37 -0.85 -18.29
C PRO A 180 -3.49 0.17 -19.03
N GLU A 181 -4.10 1.13 -19.73
CA GLU A 181 -3.39 2.20 -20.43
C GLU A 181 -2.62 3.12 -19.49
N PHE A 182 -3.14 3.35 -18.28
CA PHE A 182 -2.46 4.15 -17.27
C PHE A 182 -1.21 3.44 -16.75
N VAL A 183 -1.32 2.14 -16.39
CA VAL A 183 -0.14 1.40 -15.91
C VAL A 183 0.96 1.30 -16.96
N GLU A 184 0.62 1.10 -18.23
CA GLU A 184 1.62 1.09 -19.31
C GLU A 184 2.39 2.42 -19.39
N LYS A 185 1.68 3.56 -19.24
CA LYS A 185 2.31 4.88 -19.24
C LYS A 185 3.16 5.13 -17.99
N LEU A 186 2.73 4.63 -16.82
CA LEU A 186 3.53 4.69 -15.58
C LEU A 186 4.84 3.92 -15.73
N LEU A 187 4.80 2.71 -16.29
CA LEU A 187 5.97 1.87 -16.49
C LEU A 187 6.99 2.44 -17.50
N GLN A 188 6.58 3.43 -18.30
CA GLN A 188 7.46 4.16 -19.24
C GLN A 188 8.11 5.41 -18.64
N LEU A 189 7.78 5.79 -17.39
CA LEU A 189 8.42 6.92 -16.72
C LEU A 189 9.90 6.63 -16.45
N ASP A 190 10.72 7.66 -16.43
CA ASP A 190 12.13 7.57 -16.06
C ASP A 190 12.29 7.43 -14.54
N ALA A 191 11.80 6.30 -14.01
CA ALA A 191 11.79 5.93 -12.60
C ALA A 191 11.78 4.41 -12.43
N ASN A 192 12.12 3.91 -11.26
CA ASN A 192 11.92 2.51 -10.89
C ASN A 192 10.49 2.37 -10.34
N ILE A 193 9.54 2.09 -11.21
CA ILE A 193 8.12 1.95 -10.84
C ILE A 193 7.85 0.56 -10.29
N PHE A 194 7.20 0.50 -9.13
CA PHE A 194 6.62 -0.69 -8.54
C PHE A 194 5.12 -0.49 -8.37
N VAL A 195 4.33 -1.51 -8.65
CA VAL A 195 2.87 -1.43 -8.61
C VAL A 195 2.32 -2.41 -7.58
N GLY A 196 1.60 -1.87 -6.60
CA GLY A 196 0.98 -2.61 -5.52
C GLY A 196 -0.43 -3.08 -5.86
N PHE A 197 -0.75 -4.32 -5.50
CA PHE A 197 -2.06 -4.90 -5.70
C PHE A 197 -2.64 -5.41 -4.38
N THR A 198 -3.89 -5.02 -4.12
CA THR A 198 -4.65 -5.33 -2.91
C THR A 198 -5.71 -6.41 -3.15
N GLY A 199 -6.55 -6.65 -2.15
CA GLY A 199 -7.70 -7.55 -2.24
C GLY A 199 -8.67 -7.25 -3.38
N ILE A 200 -8.64 -6.04 -3.95
CA ILE A 200 -9.45 -5.63 -5.10
C ILE A 200 -9.30 -6.60 -6.28
N VAL A 201 -8.09 -7.11 -6.54
CA VAL A 201 -7.83 -8.03 -7.65
C VAL A 201 -8.73 -9.27 -7.63
N THR A 202 -9.25 -9.63 -6.43
CA THR A 202 -10.16 -10.77 -6.23
C THR A 202 -11.63 -10.42 -6.47
N PHE A 203 -11.99 -9.13 -6.66
CA PHE A 203 -13.39 -8.71 -6.76
C PHE A 203 -13.96 -9.01 -8.15
N ASN A 204 -15.23 -9.42 -8.21
CA ASN A 204 -15.88 -9.79 -9.47
C ASN A 204 -15.88 -8.65 -10.49
N ASN A 205 -16.06 -7.42 -10.03
CA ASN A 205 -16.16 -6.21 -10.85
C ASN A 205 -14.81 -5.52 -11.11
N ALA A 206 -13.67 -6.13 -10.75
CA ALA A 206 -12.33 -5.54 -10.90
C ALA A 206 -11.57 -6.11 -12.11
N GLN A 207 -12.23 -6.25 -13.28
CA GLN A 207 -11.57 -6.79 -14.48
C GLN A 207 -10.45 -5.86 -14.96
N ASN A 208 -10.65 -4.53 -14.91
CA ASN A 208 -9.63 -3.54 -15.27
C ASN A 208 -8.35 -3.69 -14.43
N VAL A 209 -8.49 -3.96 -13.12
CA VAL A 209 -7.34 -4.18 -12.23
C VAL A 209 -6.59 -5.46 -12.59
N ARG A 210 -7.32 -6.53 -12.96
CA ARG A 210 -6.71 -7.78 -13.42
C ARG A 210 -5.99 -7.62 -14.75
N ASP A 211 -6.58 -6.87 -15.68
CA ASP A 211 -5.97 -6.57 -16.97
C ASP A 211 -4.70 -5.73 -16.79
N ALA A 212 -4.72 -4.73 -15.91
CA ALA A 212 -3.53 -3.97 -15.54
C ALA A 212 -2.46 -4.86 -14.88
N ALA A 213 -2.85 -5.73 -13.94
CA ALA A 213 -1.93 -6.66 -13.28
C ALA A 213 -1.25 -7.61 -14.27
N ALA A 214 -1.96 -8.01 -15.33
CA ALA A 214 -1.38 -8.84 -16.41
C ALA A 214 -0.23 -8.13 -17.14
N LEU A 215 -0.29 -6.80 -17.29
CA LEU A 215 0.72 -5.99 -17.98
C LEU A 215 1.95 -5.68 -17.09
N VAL A 216 1.79 -5.57 -15.77
CA VAL A 216 2.91 -5.24 -14.87
C VAL A 216 3.93 -6.39 -14.85
N PRO A 217 5.23 -6.13 -15.13
CA PRO A 217 6.28 -7.16 -15.04
C PRO A 217 6.37 -7.75 -13.61
N LEU A 218 6.73 -9.03 -13.49
CA LEU A 218 6.87 -9.69 -12.19
C LEU A 218 7.90 -9.00 -11.28
N ASP A 219 8.95 -8.43 -11.85
CA ASP A 219 10.01 -7.71 -11.15
C ASP A 219 9.67 -6.26 -10.76
N GLN A 220 8.41 -5.85 -11.02
CA GLN A 220 7.85 -4.54 -10.64
C GLN A 220 6.55 -4.67 -9.83
N MET A 221 6.14 -5.90 -9.46
CA MET A 221 4.91 -6.16 -8.73
C MET A 221 5.14 -6.22 -7.22
N LEU A 222 4.23 -5.62 -6.44
CA LEU A 222 4.23 -5.68 -4.98
C LEU A 222 2.92 -6.30 -4.45
N LEU A 223 3.02 -6.93 -3.28
CA LEU A 223 1.90 -7.50 -2.53
C LEU A 223 1.59 -6.62 -1.34
N GLU A 224 0.33 -6.22 -1.21
CA GLU A 224 -0.13 -5.38 -0.12
C GLU A 224 -1.59 -5.65 0.23
N THR A 225 -2.01 -5.16 1.39
CA THR A 225 -3.41 -5.29 1.79
C THR A 225 -4.18 -3.99 1.73
N ASP A 226 -3.55 -2.86 2.00
CA ASP A 226 -4.21 -1.61 2.31
C ASP A 226 -5.17 -1.76 3.53
N ALA A 227 -4.76 -2.61 4.49
CA ALA A 227 -5.55 -2.88 5.68
C ALA A 227 -5.79 -1.59 6.51
N PRO A 228 -7.02 -1.37 7.01
CA PRO A 228 -8.14 -2.28 7.17
C PRO A 228 -9.10 -2.38 5.98
N TYR A 229 -8.76 -1.78 4.86
CA TYR A 229 -9.60 -1.69 3.68
C TYR A 229 -9.43 -2.92 2.76
N MET A 230 -10.19 -3.00 1.69
CA MET A 230 -10.02 -3.89 0.52
C MET A 230 -9.87 -5.38 0.84
N ALA A 231 -10.54 -5.90 1.90
CA ALA A 231 -10.49 -7.33 2.24
C ALA A 231 -10.83 -8.20 1.02
N PRO A 232 -9.96 -9.19 0.66
CA PRO A 232 -10.19 -10.04 -0.50
C PRO A 232 -11.38 -10.98 -0.33
N VAL A 233 -11.88 -11.53 -1.43
CA VAL A 233 -12.84 -12.65 -1.37
C VAL A 233 -12.15 -13.86 -0.74
N PRO A 234 -12.77 -14.57 0.23
CA PRO A 234 -14.19 -14.49 0.63
C PRO A 234 -14.50 -13.55 1.81
N PHE A 235 -13.58 -12.68 2.21
CA PHE A 235 -13.69 -11.87 3.42
C PHE A 235 -14.22 -10.44 3.20
N ARG A 236 -14.73 -10.12 2.01
CA ARG A 236 -15.31 -8.78 1.72
C ARG A 236 -16.32 -8.36 2.80
N GLY A 237 -16.23 -7.07 3.20
CA GLY A 237 -17.07 -6.48 4.25
C GLY A 237 -16.58 -6.74 5.67
N LYS A 238 -15.46 -7.43 5.85
CA LYS A 238 -14.74 -7.54 7.13
C LYS A 238 -13.53 -6.61 7.13
N PRO A 239 -13.04 -6.16 8.30
CA PRO A 239 -11.75 -5.49 8.36
C PRO A 239 -10.66 -6.35 7.72
N CYS A 240 -9.90 -5.76 6.79
CA CYS A 240 -8.74 -6.41 6.20
C CYS A 240 -7.58 -6.44 7.18
N HIS A 241 -6.72 -7.43 7.06
CA HIS A 241 -5.44 -7.51 7.76
C HIS A 241 -4.40 -8.21 6.89
N SER A 242 -3.13 -7.97 7.17
CA SER A 242 -1.99 -8.45 6.37
C SER A 242 -1.96 -9.97 6.15
N GLY A 243 -2.60 -10.74 7.02
CA GLY A 243 -2.76 -12.19 6.85
C GLY A 243 -3.60 -12.61 5.65
N TYR A 244 -4.25 -11.68 4.97
CA TYR A 244 -5.00 -11.96 3.74
C TYR A 244 -4.16 -11.90 2.46
N ILE A 245 -2.89 -11.52 2.52
CA ILE A 245 -1.96 -11.56 1.37
C ILE A 245 -2.03 -12.88 0.59
N PRO A 246 -2.13 -14.08 1.21
CA PRO A 246 -2.20 -15.33 0.45
C PRO A 246 -3.34 -15.40 -0.57
N PHE A 247 -4.47 -14.74 -0.32
CA PHE A 247 -5.61 -14.71 -1.25
C PHE A 247 -5.35 -13.79 -2.44
N ILE A 248 -4.62 -12.70 -2.20
CA ILE A 248 -4.19 -11.74 -3.23
C ILE A 248 -3.14 -12.42 -4.12
N ALA A 249 -2.16 -13.08 -3.50
CA ALA A 249 -1.09 -13.79 -4.18
C ALA A 249 -1.62 -14.94 -5.05
N ASP A 250 -2.57 -15.76 -4.56
CA ASP A 250 -3.22 -16.80 -5.37
C ASP A 250 -3.79 -16.21 -6.67
N LYS A 251 -4.48 -15.06 -6.56
CA LYS A 251 -5.12 -14.43 -7.73
C LYS A 251 -4.11 -13.82 -8.69
N LEU A 252 -3.08 -13.18 -8.17
CA LEU A 252 -2.02 -12.62 -9.02
C LEU A 252 -1.19 -13.71 -9.69
N ALA A 253 -0.90 -14.82 -9.01
CA ALA A 253 -0.20 -15.97 -9.59
C ALA A 253 -1.00 -16.59 -10.77
N GLU A 254 -2.35 -16.70 -10.59
CA GLU A 254 -3.25 -17.11 -11.68
C GLU A 254 -3.15 -16.16 -12.89
N ILE A 255 -3.22 -14.83 -12.65
CA ILE A 255 -3.15 -13.81 -13.72
C ILE A 255 -1.79 -13.86 -14.45
N LYS A 256 -0.70 -14.03 -13.71
CA LYS A 256 0.66 -14.07 -14.25
C LYS A 256 1.06 -15.43 -14.80
N ASN A 257 0.21 -16.46 -14.61
CA ASN A 257 0.48 -17.84 -15.02
C ASN A 257 1.82 -18.37 -14.45
N VAL A 258 2.04 -18.14 -13.16
CA VAL A 258 3.20 -18.59 -12.39
C VAL A 258 2.74 -19.32 -11.11
N THR A 259 3.66 -19.99 -10.43
CA THR A 259 3.36 -20.54 -9.09
C THR A 259 3.26 -19.44 -8.03
N VAL A 260 2.52 -19.72 -6.96
CA VAL A 260 2.42 -18.77 -5.83
C VAL A 260 3.78 -18.54 -5.16
N GLU A 261 4.60 -19.58 -5.11
CA GLU A 261 5.97 -19.52 -4.59
C GLU A 261 6.86 -18.60 -5.41
N GLU A 262 6.76 -18.68 -6.73
CA GLU A 262 7.48 -17.81 -7.66
C GLU A 262 7.01 -16.36 -7.51
N LEU A 263 5.70 -16.12 -7.41
CA LEU A 263 5.15 -14.79 -7.15
C LEU A 263 5.65 -14.22 -5.82
N TYR A 264 5.62 -15.01 -4.74
CA TYR A 264 6.16 -14.57 -3.44
C TYR A 264 7.63 -14.21 -3.53
N HIS A 265 8.42 -15.02 -4.25
CA HIS A 265 9.84 -14.74 -4.43
C HIS A 265 10.05 -13.39 -5.11
N HIS A 266 9.41 -13.15 -6.25
CA HIS A 266 9.52 -11.89 -6.98
C HIS A 266 9.05 -10.70 -6.15
N CYS A 267 7.85 -10.75 -5.59
CA CYS A 267 7.31 -9.63 -4.80
C CYS A 267 8.16 -9.31 -3.58
N ARG A 268 8.72 -10.34 -2.92
CA ARG A 268 9.62 -10.16 -1.78
C ARG A 268 10.93 -9.47 -2.19
N GLU A 269 11.57 -9.90 -3.27
CA GLU A 269 12.80 -9.27 -3.76
C GLU A 269 12.53 -7.84 -4.30
N ASN A 270 11.37 -7.62 -4.93
CA ASN A 270 10.93 -6.28 -5.35
C ASN A 270 10.73 -5.36 -4.14
N THR A 271 10.15 -5.87 -3.05
CA THR A 271 10.00 -5.10 -1.80
C THR A 271 11.34 -4.67 -1.26
N LYS A 272 12.31 -5.58 -1.19
CA LYS A 272 13.68 -5.26 -0.76
C LYS A 272 14.34 -4.23 -1.67
N LYS A 273 14.19 -4.39 -2.98
CA LYS A 273 14.72 -3.45 -3.97
C LYS A 273 14.07 -2.08 -3.86
N CYS A 274 12.74 -2.05 -3.68
CA CYS A 274 11.97 -0.81 -3.55
C CYS A 274 12.35 -0.04 -2.29
N TYR A 275 12.39 -0.70 -1.14
CA TYR A 275 12.44 -0.07 0.18
C TYR A 275 13.81 -0.18 0.88
N GLY A 276 14.71 -1.02 0.39
CA GLY A 276 16.04 -1.20 0.99
C GLY A 276 16.03 -1.97 2.31
N ILE A 277 15.12 -2.94 2.49
CA ILE A 277 14.93 -3.73 3.72
C ILE A 277 15.30 -5.19 3.55
#